data_846faf119f860dbaa6f46e6fec2d3efb
#
_entry.id   846faf119f860dbaa6f46e6fec2d3efb
#
_cell.length_a   1.000
_cell.length_b   1.000
_cell.length_c   1.000
_cell.angle_alpha   90.00
_cell.angle_beta   90.00
_cell.angle_gamma   90.00
#
_symmetry.space_group_name_H-M   'P 1'
#
loop_
_entity.id
_entity.type
_entity.pdbx_description
1 polymer ?
#
loop_
_entity_poly.entity_id
_entity_poly.type
_entity_poly.pdbx_seq_one_letter_code
_entity_poly.pdbx_strand_id
1 'polypeptide(L)'
;MTHDNLNHGIRANLDQFLHQLLQVMLVGFTIGMMRTVVPALSESEFGVPKNSFMLLTAFVVAFGLVKGTLNFVAGRLSERIGRKKVLLLGWTAAIPIPLLVYFAPSWSWIVAATVLLGINQGLTWSMTQTAKLDITRSDQRGLTIGLNEFSGYVGMALAGIITAYLATMLGPRTGLLVFGLATVLLAIPLTLLWVKDTLPWAKSEAARHKAGISTGPLPRYPT
;
A
#
# COMPACT_ATOMS: atom_id res chain seq x y z
N MET A 1 -12.35 28.89 -3.04
CA MET A 1 -13.27 27.88 -2.44
C MET A 1 -12.98 27.85 -0.96
N THR A 2 -13.88 28.35 -0.17
CA THR A 2 -13.77 28.40 1.30
C THR A 2 -13.75 26.97 1.84
N HIS A 3 -12.76 26.64 2.64
CA HIS A 3 -12.53 25.29 3.22
C HIS A 3 -13.60 24.82 4.23
N ASP A 4 -14.67 25.62 4.41
CA ASP A 4 -15.64 25.44 5.50
C ASP A 4 -16.71 24.36 5.29
N ASN A 5 -16.82 23.75 4.11
CA ASN A 5 -17.92 22.82 3.78
C ASN A 5 -17.49 21.39 3.39
N LEU A 6 -16.30 20.93 3.82
CA LEU A 6 -15.93 19.54 3.59
C LEU A 6 -16.61 18.64 4.62
N ASN A 7 -17.54 17.79 4.16
CA ASN A 7 -18.24 16.83 5.00
C ASN A 7 -17.32 15.64 5.33
N HIS A 8 -17.25 15.28 6.61
CA HIS A 8 -16.57 14.07 7.06
C HIS A 8 -17.57 12.92 7.26
N GLY A 9 -17.12 11.71 7.01
CA GLY A 9 -17.88 10.49 7.19
C GLY A 9 -17.81 9.55 6.00
N ILE A 10 -17.85 8.24 6.26
CA ILE A 10 -17.75 7.18 5.24
C ILE A 10 -18.84 7.35 4.18
N ARG A 11 -20.10 7.57 4.60
CA ARG A 11 -21.23 7.73 3.67
C ARG A 11 -21.14 9.02 2.83
N ALA A 12 -20.63 10.10 3.41
CA ALA A 12 -20.48 11.38 2.72
C ALA A 12 -19.36 11.35 1.65
N ASN A 13 -18.40 10.45 1.79
CA ASN A 13 -17.25 10.29 0.91
C ASN A 13 -17.09 8.85 0.39
N LEU A 14 -18.20 8.15 0.18
CA LEU A 14 -18.21 6.72 -0.09
C LEU A 14 -17.40 6.35 -1.34
N ASP A 15 -17.50 7.17 -2.40
CA ASP A 15 -16.73 7.00 -3.63
C ASP A 15 -15.22 6.97 -3.35
N GLN A 16 -14.72 7.97 -2.64
CA GLN A 16 -13.31 8.07 -2.29
C GLN A 16 -12.88 6.99 -1.31
N PHE A 17 -13.73 6.65 -0.36
CA PHE A 17 -13.48 5.57 0.59
C PHE A 17 -13.29 4.23 -0.13
N LEU A 18 -14.17 3.89 -1.07
CA LEU A 18 -14.09 2.66 -1.86
C LEU A 18 -12.87 2.66 -2.80
N HIS A 19 -12.55 3.80 -3.44
CA HIS A 19 -11.33 3.90 -4.25
C HIS A 19 -10.07 3.68 -3.40
N GLN A 20 -10.02 4.19 -2.18
CA GLN A 20 -8.90 3.97 -1.28
C GLN A 20 -8.84 2.52 -0.74
N LEU A 21 -9.96 1.82 -0.60
CA LEU A 21 -9.99 0.39 -0.30
C LEU A 21 -9.47 -0.44 -1.48
N LEU A 22 -9.88 -0.11 -2.70
CA LEU A 22 -9.34 -0.73 -3.89
C LEU A 22 -7.84 -0.51 -4.03
N GLN A 23 -7.37 0.71 -3.76
CA GLN A 23 -5.94 1.02 -3.80
C GLN A 23 -5.15 0.16 -2.81
N VAL A 24 -5.58 0.02 -1.55
CA VAL A 24 -4.85 -0.81 -0.57
C VAL A 24 -4.92 -2.30 -0.92
N MET A 25 -5.98 -2.76 -1.56
CA MET A 25 -6.07 -4.12 -2.09
C MET A 25 -5.01 -4.35 -3.18
N LEU A 26 -4.86 -3.42 -4.13
CA LEU A 26 -3.81 -3.47 -5.15
C LEU A 26 -2.40 -3.39 -4.54
N VAL A 27 -2.22 -2.62 -3.46
CA VAL A 27 -0.98 -2.62 -2.67
C VAL A 27 -0.73 -4.00 -2.06
N GLY A 28 -1.75 -4.67 -1.56
CA GLY A 28 -1.69 -6.06 -1.11
C GLY A 28 -1.23 -7.01 -2.22
N PHE A 29 -1.62 -6.76 -3.47
CA PHE A 29 -1.18 -7.55 -4.63
C PHE A 29 0.34 -7.54 -4.79
N THR A 30 1.00 -6.39 -4.63
CA THR A 30 2.46 -6.30 -4.82
C THR A 30 3.25 -7.13 -3.80
N ILE A 31 2.82 -7.17 -2.55
CA ILE A 31 3.50 -8.01 -1.55
C ILE A 31 3.08 -9.48 -1.66
N GLY A 32 1.83 -9.78 -2.01
CA GLY A 32 1.32 -11.13 -2.17
C GLY A 32 2.06 -11.90 -3.26
N MET A 33 2.26 -11.30 -4.44
CA MET A 33 3.00 -11.91 -5.54
C MET A 33 4.46 -12.22 -5.17
N MET A 34 5.14 -11.29 -4.47
CA MET A 34 6.53 -11.47 -4.06
C MET A 34 6.66 -12.58 -3.02
N ARG A 35 5.74 -12.63 -2.04
CA ARG A 35 5.74 -13.70 -1.01
C ARG A 35 5.48 -15.08 -1.59
N THR A 36 4.79 -15.18 -2.72
CA THR A 36 4.50 -16.45 -3.37
C THR A 36 5.66 -16.93 -4.24
N VAL A 37 6.24 -16.04 -5.05
CA VAL A 37 7.21 -16.43 -6.08
C VAL A 37 8.63 -16.44 -5.58
N VAL A 38 9.04 -15.46 -4.75
CA VAL A 38 10.43 -15.30 -4.34
C VAL A 38 10.99 -16.51 -3.57
N PRO A 39 10.26 -17.15 -2.63
CA PRO A 39 10.76 -18.36 -1.97
C PRO A 39 11.02 -19.51 -2.95
N ALA A 40 10.15 -19.69 -3.95
CA ALA A 40 10.33 -20.74 -4.96
C ALA A 40 11.57 -20.48 -5.82
N LEU A 41 11.78 -19.22 -6.27
CA LEU A 41 12.96 -18.83 -7.05
C LEU A 41 14.26 -18.98 -6.25
N SER A 42 14.24 -18.69 -4.95
CA SER A 42 15.42 -18.77 -4.09
C SER A 42 16.06 -20.15 -4.11
N GLU A 43 15.24 -21.19 -4.10
CA GLU A 43 15.68 -22.59 -4.11
C GLU A 43 16.04 -23.07 -5.53
N SER A 44 15.11 -22.86 -6.47
CA SER A 44 15.20 -23.49 -7.79
C SER A 44 16.22 -22.83 -8.72
N GLU A 45 16.45 -21.53 -8.59
CA GLU A 45 17.24 -20.78 -9.56
C GLU A 45 18.49 -20.11 -8.95
N PHE A 46 18.43 -19.70 -7.68
CA PHE A 46 19.55 -18.98 -7.07
C PHE A 46 20.37 -19.83 -6.10
N GLY A 47 20.02 -21.11 -5.94
CA GLY A 47 20.75 -22.03 -5.07
C GLY A 47 20.83 -21.57 -3.61
N VAL A 48 19.87 -20.74 -3.17
CA VAL A 48 19.79 -20.32 -1.77
C VAL A 48 19.35 -21.52 -0.95
N PRO A 49 20.18 -22.05 -0.04
CA PRO A 49 19.82 -23.24 0.72
C PRO A 49 18.56 -23.00 1.56
N LYS A 50 17.67 -23.99 1.65
CA LYS A 50 16.46 -23.93 2.51
C LYS A 50 16.72 -23.49 3.94
N ASN A 51 17.90 -23.82 4.46
CA ASN A 51 18.34 -23.51 5.82
C ASN A 51 19.21 -22.24 5.90
N SER A 52 19.29 -21.44 4.84
CA SER A 52 20.03 -20.19 4.86
C SER A 52 19.24 -19.11 5.60
N PHE A 53 19.10 -19.32 6.91
CA PHE A 53 18.40 -18.37 7.80
C PHE A 53 18.90 -16.94 7.63
N MET A 54 20.19 -16.75 7.43
CA MET A 54 20.82 -15.44 7.27
C MET A 54 20.35 -14.71 6.00
N LEU A 55 20.26 -15.41 4.85
CA LEU A 55 19.81 -14.79 3.59
C LEU A 55 18.30 -14.48 3.59
N LEU A 56 17.49 -15.39 4.15
CA LEU A 56 16.06 -15.19 4.27
C LEU A 56 15.72 -14.09 5.28
N THR A 57 16.45 -14.06 6.40
CA THR A 57 16.27 -13.01 7.43
C THR A 57 16.71 -11.64 6.91
N ALA A 58 17.82 -11.57 6.18
CA ALA A 58 18.28 -10.31 5.56
C ALA A 58 17.20 -9.71 4.63
N PHE A 59 16.50 -10.55 3.87
CA PHE A 59 15.37 -10.14 3.04
C PHE A 59 14.23 -9.52 3.87
N VAL A 60 13.82 -10.18 4.95
CA VAL A 60 12.74 -9.69 5.84
C VAL A 60 13.16 -8.42 6.56
N VAL A 61 14.40 -8.36 7.05
CA VAL A 61 14.93 -7.19 7.75
C VAL A 61 15.06 -6.00 6.82
N ALA A 62 15.62 -6.17 5.61
CA ALA A 62 15.74 -5.11 4.62
C ALA A 62 14.36 -4.54 4.27
N PHE A 63 13.37 -5.40 3.98
CA PHE A 63 12.00 -4.98 3.73
C PHE A 63 11.39 -4.21 4.90
N GLY A 64 11.53 -4.74 6.12
CA GLY A 64 10.93 -4.14 7.33
C GLY A 64 11.52 -2.77 7.65
N LEU A 65 12.85 -2.64 7.59
CA LEU A 65 13.54 -1.35 7.83
C LEU A 65 13.17 -0.30 6.79
N VAL A 66 13.18 -0.67 5.50
CA VAL A 66 12.81 0.25 4.42
C VAL A 66 11.34 0.66 4.56
N LYS A 67 10.43 -0.30 4.72
CA LYS A 67 9.00 -0.01 4.90
C LYS A 67 8.76 0.88 6.12
N GLY A 68 9.36 0.58 7.26
CA GLY A 68 9.22 1.35 8.50
C GLY A 68 9.69 2.79 8.34
N THR A 69 10.90 2.97 7.76
CA THR A 69 11.46 4.29 7.47
C THR A 69 10.57 5.09 6.51
N LEU A 70 10.10 4.43 5.44
CA LEU A 70 9.25 5.10 4.44
C LEU A 70 7.84 5.40 4.97
N ASN A 71 7.29 4.64 5.91
CA ASN A 71 6.06 5.01 6.61
C ASN A 71 6.22 6.35 7.34
N PHE A 72 7.33 6.52 8.05
CA PHE A 72 7.64 7.78 8.75
C PHE A 72 7.82 8.95 7.76
N VAL A 73 8.60 8.74 6.69
CA VAL A 73 8.81 9.75 5.64
C VAL A 73 7.50 10.09 4.94
N ALA A 74 6.67 9.09 4.62
CA ALA A 74 5.38 9.27 3.95
C ALA A 74 4.45 10.20 4.74
N GLY A 75 4.37 10.03 6.06
CA GLY A 75 3.58 10.91 6.93
C GLY A 75 3.97 12.37 6.74
N ARG A 76 5.25 12.69 6.93
CA ARG A 76 5.76 14.06 6.78
C ARG A 76 5.65 14.62 5.35
N LEU A 77 5.97 13.80 4.36
CA LEU A 77 5.93 14.20 2.97
C LEU A 77 4.51 14.52 2.52
N SER A 78 3.54 13.72 2.95
CA SER A 78 2.14 13.90 2.59
C SER A 78 1.51 15.18 3.13
N GLU A 79 2.02 15.73 4.25
CA GLU A 79 1.61 17.04 4.75
C GLU A 79 2.07 18.20 3.84
N ARG A 80 3.16 18.00 3.10
CA ARG A 80 3.74 19.01 2.22
C ARG A 80 3.18 18.95 0.79
N ILE A 81 3.15 17.77 0.20
CA ILE A 81 2.81 17.60 -1.22
C ILE A 81 1.44 16.97 -1.49
N GLY A 82 0.74 16.52 -0.44
CA GLY A 82 -0.57 15.88 -0.51
C GLY A 82 -0.50 14.35 -0.52
N ARG A 83 -1.63 13.70 -0.16
CA ARG A 83 -1.73 12.24 -0.04
C ARG A 83 -1.63 11.55 -1.39
N LYS A 84 -2.32 12.10 -2.40
CA LYS A 84 -2.35 11.56 -3.77
C LYS A 84 -0.97 11.49 -4.41
N LYS A 85 -0.15 12.54 -4.27
CA LYS A 85 1.19 12.57 -4.86
C LYS A 85 2.12 11.54 -4.21
N VAL A 86 2.04 11.36 -2.88
CA VAL A 86 2.84 10.36 -2.18
C VAL A 86 2.40 8.95 -2.57
N LEU A 87 1.09 8.70 -2.73
CA LEU A 87 0.56 7.44 -3.26
C LEU A 87 1.11 7.15 -4.66
N LEU A 88 1.13 8.13 -5.56
CA LEU A 88 1.71 7.99 -6.90
C LEU A 88 3.21 7.70 -6.86
N LEU A 89 3.97 8.38 -6.00
CA LEU A 89 5.40 8.08 -5.81
C LEU A 89 5.61 6.62 -5.38
N GLY A 90 4.76 6.11 -4.50
CA GLY A 90 4.79 4.70 -4.12
C GLY A 90 4.49 3.77 -5.28
N TRP A 91 3.54 4.10 -6.14
CA TRP A 91 3.23 3.30 -7.33
C TRP A 91 4.34 3.36 -8.40
N THR A 92 5.00 4.52 -8.58
CA THR A 92 6.16 4.59 -9.49
C THR A 92 7.32 3.72 -9.01
N ALA A 93 7.54 3.61 -7.69
CA ALA A 93 8.52 2.69 -7.13
C ALA A 93 8.19 1.21 -7.36
N ALA A 94 6.91 0.88 -7.60
CA ALA A 94 6.47 -0.49 -7.89
C ALA A 94 6.75 -0.94 -9.33
N ILE A 95 6.88 -0.01 -10.29
CA ILE A 95 7.07 -0.33 -11.72
C ILE A 95 8.26 -1.27 -11.96
N PRO A 96 9.47 -1.01 -11.42
CA PRO A 96 10.63 -1.85 -11.70
C PRO A 96 10.62 -3.20 -10.95
N ILE A 97 9.77 -3.39 -9.93
CA ILE A 97 9.78 -4.61 -9.11
C ILE A 97 9.62 -5.88 -9.96
N PRO A 98 8.54 -6.04 -10.76
CA PRO A 98 8.37 -7.26 -11.55
C PRO A 98 9.43 -7.42 -12.64
N LEU A 99 9.96 -6.32 -13.17
CA LEU A 99 11.04 -6.34 -14.15
C LEU A 99 12.36 -6.83 -13.52
N LEU A 100 12.72 -6.33 -12.35
CA LEU A 100 13.91 -6.76 -11.63
C LEU A 100 13.86 -8.26 -11.30
N VAL A 101 12.71 -8.78 -10.89
CA VAL A 101 12.55 -10.21 -10.62
C VAL A 101 12.65 -11.02 -11.90
N TYR A 102 12.00 -10.57 -12.98
CA TYR A 102 12.00 -11.29 -14.25
C TYR A 102 13.40 -11.41 -14.87
N PHE A 103 14.15 -10.29 -14.91
CA PHE A 103 15.49 -10.25 -15.48
C PHE A 103 16.61 -10.58 -14.48
N ALA A 104 16.29 -10.99 -13.25
CA ALA A 104 17.30 -11.22 -12.21
C ALA A 104 18.35 -12.28 -12.60
N PRO A 105 19.63 -11.91 -12.79
CA PRO A 105 20.71 -12.86 -13.02
C PRO A 105 21.28 -13.41 -11.71
N SER A 106 20.94 -12.79 -10.55
CA SER A 106 21.47 -13.13 -9.25
C SER A 106 20.50 -12.73 -8.12
N TRP A 107 20.70 -13.31 -6.93
CA TRP A 107 19.90 -13.02 -5.75
C TRP A 107 19.92 -11.53 -5.35
N SER A 108 20.98 -10.78 -5.63
CA SER A 108 21.07 -9.36 -5.32
C SER A 108 20.00 -8.51 -6.03
N TRP A 109 19.54 -8.92 -7.21
CA TRP A 109 18.43 -8.27 -7.93
C TRP A 109 17.09 -8.48 -7.22
N ILE A 110 16.91 -9.68 -6.63
CA ILE A 110 15.73 -9.98 -5.81
C ILE A 110 15.74 -9.11 -4.55
N VAL A 111 16.91 -8.92 -3.92
CA VAL A 111 17.06 -8.00 -2.78
C VAL A 111 16.74 -6.56 -3.19
N ALA A 112 17.23 -6.10 -4.34
CA ALA A 112 16.90 -4.76 -4.86
C ALA A 112 15.39 -4.60 -5.12
N ALA A 113 14.74 -5.60 -5.74
CA ALA A 113 13.29 -5.62 -5.92
C ALA A 113 12.53 -5.54 -4.58
N THR A 114 13.08 -6.19 -3.54
CA THR A 114 12.49 -6.18 -2.19
C THR A 114 12.64 -4.82 -1.50
N VAL A 115 13.78 -4.14 -1.68
CA VAL A 115 13.95 -2.76 -1.21
C VAL A 115 12.90 -1.85 -1.87
N LEU A 116 12.71 -1.94 -3.19
CA LEU A 116 11.67 -1.18 -3.89
C LEU A 116 10.26 -1.55 -3.43
N LEU A 117 10.01 -2.84 -3.13
CA LEU A 117 8.75 -3.27 -2.51
C LEU A 117 8.55 -2.60 -1.15
N GLY A 118 9.60 -2.51 -0.33
CA GLY A 118 9.55 -1.78 0.95
C GLY A 118 9.19 -0.30 0.76
N ILE A 119 9.78 0.35 -0.24
CA ILE A 119 9.45 1.74 -0.61
C ILE A 119 7.99 1.85 -1.06
N ASN A 120 7.56 1.01 -2.00
CA ASN A 120 6.17 0.97 -2.45
C ASN A 120 5.21 0.79 -1.26
N GLN A 121 5.43 -0.22 -0.42
CA GLN A 121 4.57 -0.54 0.71
C GLN A 121 4.54 0.60 1.75
N GLY A 122 5.69 1.19 2.09
CA GLY A 122 5.79 2.28 3.04
C GLY A 122 5.05 3.54 2.59
N LEU A 123 5.13 3.88 1.31
CA LEU A 123 4.44 5.05 0.77
C LEU A 123 2.95 4.78 0.53
N THR A 124 2.60 3.68 -0.16
CA THR A 124 1.21 3.45 -0.60
C THR A 124 0.29 2.98 0.52
N TRP A 125 0.72 2.02 1.35
CA TRP A 125 -0.11 1.52 2.47
C TRP A 125 -0.45 2.63 3.45
N SER A 126 0.56 3.42 3.84
CA SER A 126 0.35 4.58 4.72
C SER A 126 -0.60 5.61 4.12
N MET A 127 -0.46 5.90 2.82
CA MET A 127 -1.30 6.93 2.19
C MET A 127 -2.74 6.49 2.01
N THR A 128 -3.00 5.23 1.66
CA THR A 128 -4.38 4.72 1.59
C THR A 128 -5.07 4.73 2.95
N GLN A 129 -4.34 4.45 4.03
CA GLN A 129 -4.87 4.51 5.39
C GLN A 129 -5.12 5.96 5.81
N THR A 130 -4.11 6.84 5.66
CA THR A 130 -4.21 8.25 6.04
C THR A 130 -5.33 8.95 5.25
N ALA A 131 -5.41 8.73 3.94
CA ALA A 131 -6.45 9.34 3.11
C ALA A 131 -7.87 8.95 3.55
N LYS A 132 -8.09 7.69 3.98
CA LYS A 132 -9.39 7.28 4.54
C LYS A 132 -9.68 7.92 5.89
N LEU A 133 -8.65 8.05 6.75
CA LEU A 133 -8.81 8.72 8.05
C LEU A 133 -9.11 10.21 7.89
N ASP A 134 -8.53 10.88 6.90
CA ASP A 134 -8.79 12.30 6.61
C ASP A 134 -10.27 12.56 6.30
N ILE A 135 -10.94 11.67 5.58
CA ILE A 135 -12.34 11.83 5.13
C ILE A 135 -13.38 11.23 6.06
N THR A 136 -12.97 10.52 7.12
CA THR A 136 -13.88 9.86 8.07
C THR A 136 -14.02 10.65 9.36
N ARG A 137 -15.15 10.42 10.07
CA ARG A 137 -15.35 11.02 11.40
C ARG A 137 -14.56 10.26 12.48
N SER A 138 -14.32 10.91 13.59
CA SER A 138 -13.59 10.33 14.73
C SER A 138 -14.18 9.01 15.24
N ASP A 139 -15.52 8.90 15.29
CA ASP A 139 -16.25 7.70 15.71
C ASP A 139 -16.13 6.52 14.72
N GLN A 140 -15.70 6.76 13.49
CA GLN A 140 -15.55 5.76 12.41
C GLN A 140 -14.11 5.30 12.20
N ARG A 141 -13.13 5.87 12.89
CA ARG A 141 -11.70 5.60 12.66
C ARG A 141 -11.32 4.15 12.89
N GLY A 142 -11.87 3.51 13.92
CA GLY A 142 -11.62 2.08 14.17
C GLY A 142 -12.08 1.19 13.01
N LEU A 143 -13.32 1.40 12.53
CA LEU A 143 -13.85 0.71 11.35
C LEU A 143 -13.01 0.98 10.10
N THR A 144 -12.60 2.23 9.89
CA THR A 144 -11.77 2.66 8.75
C THR A 144 -10.44 1.92 8.71
N ILE A 145 -9.74 1.82 9.86
CA ILE A 145 -8.48 1.08 9.98
C ILE A 145 -8.72 -0.42 9.74
N GLY A 146 -9.74 -0.99 10.37
CA GLY A 146 -10.10 -2.40 10.19
C GLY A 146 -10.38 -2.76 8.72
N LEU A 147 -11.16 -1.94 8.01
CA LEU A 147 -11.43 -2.15 6.59
C LEU A 147 -10.20 -1.95 5.70
N ASN A 148 -9.30 -1.02 6.06
CA ASN A 148 -8.02 -0.87 5.38
C ASN A 148 -7.19 -2.14 5.44
N GLU A 149 -6.97 -2.64 6.65
CA GLU A 149 -6.18 -3.86 6.87
C GLU A 149 -6.85 -5.07 6.20
N PHE A 150 -8.15 -5.25 6.40
CA PHE A 150 -8.91 -6.33 5.76
C PHE A 150 -8.73 -6.32 4.23
N SER A 151 -8.94 -5.18 3.57
CA SER A 151 -8.80 -5.08 2.11
C SER A 151 -7.37 -5.35 1.64
N GLY A 152 -6.36 -4.86 2.37
CA GLY A 152 -4.96 -5.12 2.06
C GLY A 152 -4.60 -6.60 2.16
N TYR A 153 -5.03 -7.28 3.22
CA TYR A 153 -4.78 -8.71 3.41
C TYR A 153 -5.59 -9.59 2.45
N VAL A 154 -6.83 -9.22 2.12
CA VAL A 154 -7.60 -9.88 1.05
C VAL A 154 -6.85 -9.76 -0.27
N GLY A 155 -6.34 -8.57 -0.60
CA GLY A 155 -5.49 -8.38 -1.78
C GLY A 155 -4.27 -9.28 -1.77
N MET A 156 -3.56 -9.37 -0.65
CA MET A 156 -2.40 -10.25 -0.50
C MET A 156 -2.74 -11.73 -0.74
N ALA A 157 -3.85 -12.20 -0.19
CA ALA A 157 -4.30 -13.58 -0.36
C ALA A 157 -4.70 -13.88 -1.82
N LEU A 158 -5.48 -12.99 -2.45
CA LEU A 158 -5.87 -13.12 -3.85
C LEU A 158 -4.64 -13.13 -4.78
N ALA A 159 -3.69 -12.23 -4.55
CA ALA A 159 -2.44 -12.21 -5.30
C ALA A 159 -1.65 -13.51 -5.16
N GLY A 160 -1.59 -14.08 -3.96
CA GLY A 160 -0.96 -15.38 -3.72
C GLY A 160 -1.56 -16.47 -4.60
N ILE A 161 -2.89 -16.58 -4.63
CA ILE A 161 -3.61 -17.58 -5.43
C ILE A 161 -3.38 -17.35 -6.93
N ILE A 162 -3.60 -16.12 -7.40
CA ILE A 162 -3.50 -15.78 -8.82
C ILE A 162 -2.06 -15.98 -9.32
N THR A 163 -1.07 -15.51 -8.55
CA THR A 163 0.33 -15.61 -8.95
C THR A 163 0.82 -17.05 -8.92
N ALA A 164 0.38 -17.87 -7.95
CA ALA A 164 0.68 -19.30 -7.93
C ALA A 164 0.11 -20.00 -9.18
N TYR A 165 -1.13 -19.72 -9.55
CA TYR A 165 -1.76 -20.24 -10.77
C TYR A 165 -0.97 -19.82 -12.03
N LEU A 166 -0.66 -18.52 -12.16
CA LEU A 166 0.14 -18.02 -13.29
C LEU A 166 1.54 -18.64 -13.33
N ALA A 167 2.14 -18.89 -12.17
CA ALA A 167 3.46 -19.54 -12.09
C ALA A 167 3.42 -20.99 -12.61
N THR A 168 2.32 -21.71 -12.41
CA THR A 168 2.17 -23.06 -13.00
C THR A 168 2.00 -23.05 -14.52
N MET A 169 1.34 -22.02 -15.07
CA MET A 169 1.05 -21.90 -16.49
C MET A 169 2.19 -21.27 -17.31
N LEU A 170 2.84 -20.26 -16.77
CA LEU A 170 3.81 -19.40 -17.50
C LEU A 170 5.24 -19.49 -16.94
N GLY A 171 5.41 -20.21 -15.85
CA GLY A 171 6.63 -20.18 -15.05
C GLY A 171 6.65 -19.03 -14.02
N PRO A 172 7.42 -19.19 -12.93
CA PRO A 172 7.37 -18.28 -11.78
C PRO A 172 7.71 -16.82 -12.12
N ARG A 173 8.74 -16.59 -12.91
CA ARG A 173 9.18 -15.25 -13.30
C ARG A 173 8.18 -14.56 -14.21
N THR A 174 7.68 -15.27 -15.24
CA THR A 174 6.72 -14.71 -16.19
C THR A 174 5.36 -14.46 -15.53
N GLY A 175 4.91 -15.38 -14.68
CA GLY A 175 3.66 -15.22 -13.92
C GLY A 175 3.70 -13.99 -13.02
N LEU A 176 4.80 -13.78 -12.30
CA LEU A 176 5.00 -12.57 -11.48
C LEU A 176 5.09 -11.30 -12.33
N LEU A 177 5.80 -11.34 -13.47
CA LEU A 177 5.91 -10.20 -14.39
C LEU A 177 4.54 -9.76 -14.88
N VAL A 178 3.75 -10.69 -15.41
CA VAL A 178 2.41 -10.40 -15.98
C VAL A 178 1.49 -9.83 -14.90
N PHE A 179 1.40 -10.49 -13.74
CA PHE A 179 0.55 -10.05 -12.65
C PHE A 179 1.01 -8.70 -12.06
N GLY A 180 2.31 -8.53 -11.87
CA GLY A 180 2.88 -7.31 -11.31
C GLY A 180 2.70 -6.10 -12.22
N LEU A 181 2.97 -6.25 -13.53
CA LEU A 181 2.72 -5.17 -14.50
C LEU A 181 1.24 -4.84 -14.61
N ALA A 182 0.36 -5.85 -14.68
CA ALA A 182 -1.09 -5.64 -14.70
C ALA A 182 -1.56 -4.85 -13.47
N THR A 183 -1.05 -5.19 -12.27
CA THR A 183 -1.36 -4.49 -11.03
C THR A 183 -0.95 -3.02 -11.09
N VAL A 184 0.27 -2.72 -11.52
CA VAL A 184 0.79 -1.34 -11.58
C VAL A 184 0.09 -0.53 -12.67
N LEU A 185 -0.12 -1.11 -13.86
CA LEU A 185 -0.83 -0.49 -14.98
C LEU A 185 -2.30 -0.21 -14.67
N LEU A 186 -2.90 -0.95 -13.74
CA LEU A 186 -4.24 -0.66 -13.22
C LEU A 186 -4.19 0.40 -12.13
N ALA A 187 -3.28 0.30 -11.18
CA ALA A 187 -3.24 1.16 -10.00
C ALA A 187 -2.90 2.62 -10.30
N ILE A 188 -1.96 2.88 -11.22
CA ILE A 188 -1.55 4.25 -11.56
C ILE A 188 -2.69 5.03 -12.23
N PRO A 189 -3.35 4.55 -13.30
CA PRO A 189 -4.50 5.26 -13.87
C PRO A 189 -5.66 5.44 -12.89
N LEU A 190 -5.98 4.41 -12.08
CA LEU A 190 -6.99 4.53 -11.03
C LEU A 190 -6.64 5.66 -10.04
N THR A 191 -5.37 5.76 -9.63
CA THR A 191 -4.92 6.83 -8.74
C THR A 191 -5.02 8.19 -9.44
N LEU A 192 -4.59 8.30 -10.68
CA LEU A 192 -4.59 9.56 -11.43
C LEU A 192 -6.01 10.09 -11.68
N LEU A 193 -6.93 9.21 -12.09
CA LEU A 193 -8.25 9.59 -12.56
C LEU A 193 -9.28 9.72 -11.43
N TRP A 194 -9.26 8.83 -10.44
CA TRP A 194 -10.36 8.74 -9.45
C TRP A 194 -9.95 9.07 -8.02
N VAL A 195 -8.69 8.90 -7.62
CA VAL A 195 -8.27 9.27 -6.27
C VAL A 195 -8.14 10.79 -6.15
N LYS A 196 -8.86 11.37 -5.18
CA LYS A 196 -8.74 12.79 -4.81
C LYS A 196 -7.67 12.96 -3.72
N ASP A 197 -7.05 14.12 -3.68
CA ASP A 197 -6.16 14.46 -2.56
C ASP A 197 -7.00 14.83 -1.33
N THR A 198 -6.75 14.16 -0.21
CA THR A 198 -7.54 14.34 1.02
C THR A 198 -6.91 15.30 2.02
N LEU A 199 -5.74 15.89 1.74
CA LEU A 199 -5.12 16.89 2.58
C LEU A 199 -6.05 18.07 2.96
N PRO A 200 -6.95 18.57 2.10
CA PRO A 200 -7.91 19.60 2.46
C PRO A 200 -8.85 19.19 3.62
N TRP A 201 -9.28 17.92 3.68
CA TRP A 201 -10.11 17.40 4.78
C TRP A 201 -9.35 17.42 6.10
N ALA A 202 -8.11 16.93 6.13
CA ALA A 202 -7.26 16.97 7.31
C ALA A 202 -7.05 18.40 7.82
N LYS A 203 -6.80 19.37 6.92
CA LYS A 203 -6.65 20.78 7.26
C LYS A 203 -7.93 21.40 7.82
N SER A 204 -9.09 21.05 7.26
CA SER A 204 -10.38 21.54 7.75
C SER A 204 -10.69 20.99 9.14
N GLU A 205 -10.40 19.72 9.43
CA GLU A 205 -10.56 19.13 10.76
C GLU A 205 -9.65 19.83 11.78
N ALA A 206 -8.39 20.04 11.43
CA ALA A 206 -7.43 20.72 12.29
C ALA A 206 -7.84 22.19 12.60
N ALA A 207 -8.41 22.89 11.61
CA ALA A 207 -8.92 24.24 11.81
C ALA A 207 -10.13 24.29 12.75
N ARG A 208 -11.09 23.36 12.58
CA ARG A 208 -12.26 23.20 13.49
C ARG A 208 -11.83 22.91 14.93
N HIS A 209 -10.85 22.03 15.08
CA HIS A 209 -10.33 21.68 16.42
C HIS A 209 -9.68 22.88 17.10
N LYS A 210 -8.92 23.70 16.37
CA LYS A 210 -8.34 24.95 16.88
C LYS A 210 -9.38 25.99 17.24
N ALA A 211 -10.51 26.04 16.52
CA ALA A 211 -11.63 26.94 16.80
C ALA A 211 -12.53 26.47 17.97
N GLY A 212 -12.22 25.36 18.62
CA GLY A 212 -13.02 24.79 19.72
C GLY A 212 -14.36 24.19 19.28
N ILE A 213 -14.57 24.02 17.95
CA ILE A 213 -15.81 23.44 17.42
C ILE A 213 -15.68 21.92 17.45
N SER A 214 -16.38 21.27 18.39
CA SER A 214 -16.41 19.82 18.48
C SER A 214 -16.97 19.18 17.21
N THR A 215 -16.27 18.24 16.62
CA THR A 215 -16.67 17.56 15.38
C THR A 215 -17.58 16.34 15.58
N GLY A 216 -18.14 16.17 16.77
CA GLY A 216 -19.07 15.09 17.10
C GLY A 216 -19.07 14.75 18.59
N PRO A 217 -20.05 13.97 19.07
CA PRO A 217 -20.06 13.53 20.45
C PRO A 217 -18.78 12.69 20.73
N LEU A 218 -18.14 12.98 21.86
CA LEU A 218 -17.06 12.14 22.37
C LEU A 218 -17.57 10.71 22.47
N PRO A 219 -16.79 9.70 22.05
CA PRO A 219 -17.19 8.31 22.22
C PRO A 219 -17.45 8.06 23.70
N ARG A 220 -18.69 7.69 24.06
CA ARG A 220 -18.99 7.18 25.39
C ARG A 220 -18.44 5.77 25.43
N TYR A 221 -17.30 5.58 26.07
CA TYR A 221 -16.86 4.25 26.43
C TYR A 221 -17.82 3.73 27.53
N PRO A 222 -18.46 2.57 27.33
CA PRO A 222 -19.22 1.96 28.41
C PRO A 222 -18.24 1.65 29.54
N THR A 223 -18.57 2.13 30.73
CA THR A 223 -17.91 1.79 32.01
C THR A 223 -18.17 0.34 32.34
#